data_fd9096296a3eec00cb2f2f2c5dfabdad
#
_entry.id   fd9096296a3eec00cb2f2f2c5dfabdad
#
_cell.length_a   1.000
_cell.length_b   1.000
_cell.length_c   1.000
_cell.angle_alpha   90.00
_cell.angle_beta   90.00
_cell.angle_gamma   90.00
#
_symmetry.space_group_name_H-M   'P 1'
#
loop_
_entity.id
_entity.type
_entity.pdbx_description
1 polymer ?
#
loop_
_entity_poly.entity_id
_entity_poly.type
_entity_poly.pdbx_seq_one_letter_code
_entity_poly.pdbx_strand_id
1 'polypeptide(L)'
;MDGYNVRIAKIEDRVFAFTRGSYVCPFSTDRLVDFFDIGKFFDENPELIVCGEIAGPENPYNKETPPYVTEDVRFFAFDIRTKDTDRQIPIEERYELFDKYKIPTVTRFGKYTTSDIKKLKQHICELNKNGCEGLVFKPTDPPERMVKYVTAGSCFRDMGVTSHVMVEYPAEFFKHRMLRALFYLLEHNAPLDKTFLKEAGESLLHPLYESVKKAANGEMITEEFKVRLNKEANIKKLFEHFHKCKVDANLVSKKKVGRYWHVEFVRRCFPSYEVIQKHWSGHSHFD
;
A
#
# COMPACT_ATOMS: atom_id res chain seq x y z
N MET A 1 -1.40 1.64 -7.33
CA MET A 1 -2.40 1.14 -6.36
C MET A 1 -1.76 1.25 -5.00
N ASP A 2 -2.44 1.90 -4.06
CA ASP A 2 -1.90 2.19 -2.73
C ASP A 2 -2.37 1.11 -1.76
N GLY A 3 -1.49 0.20 -1.41
CA GLY A 3 -1.74 -0.91 -0.51
C GLY A 3 -0.42 -1.52 -0.05
N TYR A 4 -0.41 -2.76 0.34
CA TYR A 4 0.82 -3.46 0.66
C TYR A 4 1.00 -4.74 -0.16
N ASN A 5 2.24 -4.97 -0.55
CA ASN A 5 2.62 -6.11 -1.37
C ASN A 5 2.48 -7.42 -0.60
N VAL A 6 1.87 -8.40 -1.24
CA VAL A 6 1.72 -9.75 -0.70
C VAL A 6 2.08 -10.80 -1.75
N ARG A 7 2.73 -11.87 -1.30
CA ARG A 7 3.02 -13.08 -2.07
C ARG A 7 2.25 -14.23 -1.45
N ILE A 8 1.51 -14.97 -2.27
CA ILE A 8 0.69 -16.11 -1.82
C ILE A 8 1.30 -17.37 -2.39
N ALA A 9 1.59 -18.35 -1.54
CA ALA A 9 2.21 -19.61 -1.93
C ALA A 9 1.70 -20.76 -1.07
N LYS A 10 1.65 -21.96 -1.66
CA LYS A 10 1.40 -23.22 -0.93
C LYS A 10 2.72 -23.74 -0.39
N ILE A 11 2.82 -23.95 0.91
CA ILE A 11 3.96 -24.59 1.58
C ILE A 11 3.42 -25.87 2.23
N GLU A 12 3.98 -27.00 1.82
CA GLU A 12 3.40 -28.30 2.16
C GLU A 12 1.91 -28.36 1.78
N ASP A 13 1.03 -28.65 2.70
CA ASP A 13 -0.42 -28.74 2.47
C ASP A 13 -1.19 -27.45 2.81
N ARG A 14 -0.50 -26.33 3.05
CA ARG A 14 -1.13 -25.09 3.50
C ARG A 14 -0.72 -23.90 2.64
N VAL A 15 -1.69 -23.02 2.39
CA VAL A 15 -1.44 -21.75 1.69
C VAL A 15 -1.23 -20.63 2.69
N PHE A 16 -0.18 -19.84 2.45
CA PHE A 16 0.19 -18.69 3.27
C PHE A 16 0.32 -17.44 2.40
N ALA A 17 0.05 -16.31 3.03
CA ALA A 17 0.40 -15.01 2.48
C ALA A 17 1.64 -14.46 3.19
N PHE A 18 2.59 -13.97 2.40
CA PHE A 18 3.87 -13.44 2.87
C PHE A 18 3.95 -11.95 2.56
N THR A 19 4.55 -11.18 3.47
CA THR A 19 4.93 -9.79 3.20
C THR A 19 6.09 -9.73 2.19
N ARG A 20 6.41 -8.53 1.70
CA ARG A 20 7.57 -8.32 0.83
C ARG A 20 8.90 -8.81 1.46
N GLY A 21 9.00 -8.75 2.78
CA GLY A 21 10.16 -9.26 3.54
C GLY A 21 10.12 -10.77 3.82
N SER A 22 9.24 -11.53 3.16
CA SER A 22 9.07 -12.99 3.28
C SER A 22 8.62 -13.48 4.68
N TYR A 23 8.00 -12.62 5.46
CA TYR A 23 7.36 -13.02 6.72
C TYR A 23 5.90 -13.41 6.46
N VAL A 24 5.44 -14.49 7.09
CA VAL A 24 4.02 -14.86 7.07
C VAL A 24 3.20 -13.71 7.67
N CYS A 25 2.24 -13.22 6.88
CA CYS A 25 1.32 -12.17 7.31
C CYS A 25 0.05 -12.80 7.90
N PRO A 26 -0.21 -12.68 9.21
CA PRO A 26 -1.39 -13.29 9.82
C PRO A 26 -2.71 -12.73 9.28
N PHE A 27 -2.77 -11.43 9.02
CA PHE A 27 -3.95 -10.77 8.45
C PHE A 27 -4.23 -11.29 7.03
N SER A 28 -3.24 -11.20 6.13
CA SER A 28 -3.42 -11.64 4.74
C SER A 28 -3.73 -13.13 4.65
N THR A 29 -3.06 -13.97 5.49
CA THR A 29 -3.30 -15.41 5.52
C THR A 29 -4.72 -15.74 6.01
N ASP A 30 -5.25 -14.99 6.98
CA ASP A 30 -6.63 -15.15 7.45
C ASP A 30 -7.65 -14.79 6.36
N ARG A 31 -7.34 -13.78 5.54
CA ARG A 31 -8.23 -13.23 4.53
C ARG A 31 -8.13 -13.90 3.15
N LEU A 32 -7.21 -14.87 2.97
CA LEU A 32 -6.99 -15.55 1.67
C LEU A 32 -8.28 -16.08 1.06
N VAL A 33 -9.16 -16.66 1.86
CA VAL A 33 -10.42 -17.26 1.43
C VAL A 33 -11.44 -16.25 0.87
N ASP A 34 -11.19 -14.96 1.08
CA ASP A 34 -12.04 -13.87 0.63
C ASP A 34 -11.62 -13.31 -0.75
N PHE A 35 -10.45 -13.69 -1.26
CA PHE A 35 -9.86 -13.06 -2.44
C PHE A 35 -10.20 -13.80 -3.75
N PHE A 36 -10.00 -15.11 -3.78
CA PHE A 36 -10.33 -15.99 -4.89
C PHE A 36 -10.34 -17.45 -4.43
N ASP A 37 -10.66 -18.40 -5.29
CA ASP A 37 -10.60 -19.84 -4.95
C ASP A 37 -9.14 -20.31 -4.83
N ILE A 38 -8.57 -20.02 -3.65
CA ILE A 38 -7.19 -20.35 -3.28
C ILE A 38 -6.92 -21.85 -3.35
N GLY A 39 -7.88 -22.67 -2.89
CA GLY A 39 -7.74 -24.12 -2.88
C GLY A 39 -7.55 -24.66 -4.30
N LYS A 40 -8.49 -24.35 -5.17
CA LYS A 40 -8.46 -24.79 -6.56
C LYS A 40 -7.20 -24.34 -7.30
N PHE A 41 -6.79 -23.07 -7.12
CA PHE A 41 -5.59 -22.58 -7.78
C PHE A 41 -4.33 -23.36 -7.35
N PHE A 42 -4.09 -23.49 -6.06
CA PHE A 42 -2.85 -24.10 -5.55
C PHE A 42 -2.87 -25.64 -5.53
N ASP A 43 -4.01 -26.27 -5.69
CA ASP A 43 -4.07 -27.72 -5.92
C ASP A 43 -3.65 -28.08 -7.35
N GLU A 44 -3.97 -27.23 -8.33
CA GLU A 44 -3.55 -27.41 -9.72
C GLU A 44 -2.15 -26.80 -10.02
N ASN A 45 -1.68 -25.82 -9.23
CA ASN A 45 -0.43 -25.08 -9.47
C ASN A 45 0.37 -24.91 -8.17
N PRO A 46 0.80 -26.00 -7.51
CA PRO A 46 1.44 -25.93 -6.19
C PRO A 46 2.83 -25.29 -6.22
N GLU A 47 3.48 -25.19 -7.38
CA GLU A 47 4.82 -24.62 -7.61
C GLU A 47 4.80 -23.11 -7.84
N LEU A 48 3.61 -22.51 -7.98
CA LEU A 48 3.48 -21.08 -8.30
C LEU A 48 3.35 -20.22 -7.05
N ILE A 49 3.70 -18.95 -7.21
CA ILE A 49 3.52 -17.85 -6.25
C ILE A 49 2.66 -16.78 -6.92
N VAL A 50 1.52 -16.45 -6.34
CA VAL A 50 0.70 -15.32 -6.80
C VAL A 50 1.17 -14.08 -6.08
N CYS A 51 1.62 -13.07 -6.82
CA CYS A 51 2.04 -11.78 -6.30
C CYS A 51 0.96 -10.74 -6.55
N GLY A 52 0.62 -9.98 -5.53
CA GLY A 52 -0.41 -8.98 -5.61
C GLY A 52 -0.26 -7.91 -4.54
N GLU A 53 -1.27 -7.07 -4.45
CA GLU A 53 -1.38 -6.03 -3.46
C GLU A 53 -2.72 -6.10 -2.78
N ILE A 54 -2.73 -5.94 -1.46
CA ILE A 54 -3.94 -5.80 -0.67
C ILE A 54 -4.10 -4.32 -0.35
N ALA A 55 -5.23 -3.76 -0.77
CA ALA A 55 -5.53 -2.34 -0.64
C ALA A 55 -6.95 -2.13 -0.14
N GLY A 56 -7.16 -1.09 0.65
CA GLY A 56 -8.47 -0.71 1.18
C GLY A 56 -8.38 -0.11 2.59
N PRO A 57 -9.46 0.53 3.06
CA PRO A 57 -9.46 1.26 4.33
C PRO A 57 -9.27 0.39 5.58
N GLU A 58 -9.50 -0.92 5.46
CA GLU A 58 -9.30 -1.87 6.57
C GLU A 58 -7.94 -2.60 6.50
N ASN A 59 -6.97 -1.99 5.84
CA ASN A 59 -5.59 -2.45 5.80
C ASN A 59 -4.91 -2.16 7.15
N PRO A 60 -4.30 -3.17 7.82
CA PRO A 60 -3.71 -2.99 9.15
C PRO A 60 -2.32 -2.31 9.14
N TYR A 61 -1.73 -2.05 7.97
CA TYR A 61 -0.32 -1.64 7.88
C TYR A 61 -0.12 -0.21 7.44
N ASN A 62 -0.99 0.32 6.60
CA ASN A 62 -0.91 1.69 6.08
C ASN A 62 -2.30 2.30 5.90
N LYS A 63 -2.33 3.62 5.80
CA LYS A 63 -3.56 4.41 5.63
C LYS A 63 -3.85 4.75 4.17
N GLU A 64 -2.90 4.53 3.28
CA GLU A 64 -3.11 4.78 1.86
C GLU A 64 -4.18 3.81 1.33
N THR A 65 -5.16 4.37 0.64
CA THR A 65 -6.28 3.62 0.08
C THR A 65 -6.60 4.14 -1.32
N PRO A 66 -6.69 3.28 -2.33
CA PRO A 66 -7.10 3.71 -3.65
C PRO A 66 -8.58 4.16 -3.62
N PRO A 67 -8.94 5.20 -4.39
CA PRO A 67 -10.27 5.83 -4.29
C PRO A 67 -11.44 4.91 -4.68
N TYR A 68 -11.16 3.81 -5.36
CA TYR A 68 -12.16 2.82 -5.79
C TYR A 68 -12.34 1.64 -4.82
N VAL A 69 -11.64 1.63 -3.67
CA VAL A 69 -11.87 0.69 -2.57
C VAL A 69 -12.33 1.47 -1.36
N THR A 70 -13.63 1.53 -1.16
CA THR A 70 -14.27 2.38 -0.15
C THR A 70 -14.57 1.67 1.17
N GLU A 71 -14.50 0.33 1.16
CA GLU A 71 -14.74 -0.51 2.35
C GLU A 71 -13.91 -1.78 2.29
N ASP A 72 -13.63 -2.36 3.45
CA ASP A 72 -12.84 -3.60 3.62
C ASP A 72 -11.47 -3.50 2.94
N VAL A 73 -10.96 -4.64 2.49
CA VAL A 73 -9.76 -4.77 1.66
C VAL A 73 -10.08 -5.59 0.43
N ARG A 74 -9.37 -5.30 -0.68
CA ARG A 74 -9.40 -6.10 -1.91
C ARG A 74 -7.99 -6.55 -2.26
N PHE A 75 -7.89 -7.71 -2.88
CA PHE A 75 -6.67 -8.24 -3.45
C PHE A 75 -6.63 -7.94 -4.96
N PHE A 76 -5.46 -7.55 -5.45
CA PHE A 76 -5.23 -7.28 -6.87
C PHE A 76 -3.90 -7.93 -7.28
N ALA A 77 -4.00 -9.03 -8.02
CA ALA A 77 -2.84 -9.71 -8.56
C ALA A 77 -2.20 -8.90 -9.68
N PHE A 78 -0.87 -8.89 -9.73
CA PHE A 78 -0.10 -8.23 -10.78
C PHE A 78 1.01 -9.11 -11.34
N ASP A 79 1.30 -10.27 -10.70
CA ASP A 79 2.36 -11.18 -11.12
C ASP A 79 2.12 -12.61 -10.67
N ILE A 80 2.71 -13.57 -11.39
CA ILE A 80 2.87 -14.95 -10.97
C ILE A 80 4.33 -15.35 -11.17
N ARG A 81 4.90 -16.07 -10.20
CA ARG A 81 6.29 -16.51 -10.19
C ARG A 81 6.38 -18.00 -9.87
N THR A 82 7.50 -18.62 -10.23
CA THR A 82 7.83 -19.99 -9.82
C THR A 82 8.57 -19.97 -8.47
N LYS A 83 8.34 -20.98 -7.63
CA LYS A 83 8.96 -21.07 -6.31
C LYS A 83 10.47 -21.37 -6.36
N ASP A 84 10.88 -22.20 -7.30
CA ASP A 84 12.24 -22.69 -7.43
C ASP A 84 13.24 -21.60 -7.83
N THR A 85 12.85 -20.77 -8.77
CA THR A 85 13.74 -19.77 -9.37
C THR A 85 13.35 -18.33 -9.06
N ASP A 86 12.19 -18.09 -8.43
CA ASP A 86 11.58 -16.75 -8.24
C ASP A 86 11.44 -15.97 -9.57
N ARG A 87 11.37 -16.69 -10.71
CA ARG A 87 11.18 -16.09 -12.03
C ARG A 87 9.71 -15.84 -12.32
N GLN A 88 9.46 -14.75 -13.00
CA GLN A 88 8.13 -14.45 -13.52
C GLN A 88 7.78 -15.42 -14.65
N ILE A 89 6.56 -15.93 -14.68
CA ILE A 89 6.06 -16.66 -15.84
C ILE A 89 5.72 -15.69 -16.99
N PRO A 90 5.65 -16.15 -18.25
CA PRO A 90 5.29 -15.32 -19.40
C PRO A 90 3.99 -14.52 -19.18
N ILE A 91 3.94 -13.31 -19.75
CA ILE A 91 2.81 -12.40 -19.51
C ILE A 91 1.48 -12.99 -19.98
N GLU A 92 1.47 -13.66 -21.12
CA GLU A 92 0.29 -14.30 -21.69
C GLU A 92 -0.22 -15.43 -20.78
N GLU A 93 0.64 -16.34 -20.38
CA GLU A 93 0.33 -17.46 -19.47
C GLU A 93 -0.20 -16.95 -18.12
N ARG A 94 0.41 -15.87 -17.59
CA ARG A 94 -0.04 -15.22 -16.36
C ARG A 94 -1.48 -14.73 -16.48
N TYR A 95 -1.82 -14.10 -17.59
CA TYR A 95 -3.17 -13.58 -17.81
C TYR A 95 -4.19 -14.70 -18.03
N GLU A 96 -3.82 -15.77 -18.73
CA GLU A 96 -4.65 -16.96 -18.86
C GLU A 96 -4.98 -17.59 -17.50
N LEU A 97 -3.98 -17.69 -16.61
CA LEU A 97 -4.18 -18.19 -15.24
C LEU A 97 -5.10 -17.26 -14.43
N PHE A 98 -4.88 -15.94 -14.48
CA PHE A 98 -5.74 -14.99 -13.79
C PHE A 98 -7.19 -15.12 -14.26
N ASP A 99 -7.42 -15.22 -15.55
CA ASP A 99 -8.75 -15.31 -16.13
C ASP A 99 -9.40 -16.70 -15.84
N LYS A 100 -8.63 -17.80 -15.97
CA LYS A 100 -9.10 -19.18 -15.65
C LYS A 100 -9.59 -19.32 -14.21
N TYR A 101 -8.83 -18.78 -13.26
CA TYR A 101 -9.15 -18.90 -11.83
C TYR A 101 -9.89 -17.68 -11.27
N LYS A 102 -10.29 -16.73 -12.11
CA LYS A 102 -11.00 -15.50 -11.74
C LYS A 102 -10.26 -14.72 -10.63
N ILE A 103 -8.93 -14.68 -10.70
CA ILE A 103 -8.11 -13.96 -9.75
C ILE A 103 -8.27 -12.45 -10.02
N PRO A 104 -8.69 -11.64 -9.03
CA PRO A 104 -8.79 -10.20 -9.22
C PRO A 104 -7.42 -9.59 -9.59
N THR A 105 -7.38 -8.76 -10.62
CA THR A 105 -6.14 -8.19 -11.14
C THR A 105 -6.18 -6.66 -11.16
N VAL A 106 -4.99 -6.05 -11.21
CA VAL A 106 -4.85 -4.65 -11.60
C VAL A 106 -5.40 -4.42 -13.02
N THR A 107 -5.85 -3.21 -13.32
CA THR A 107 -6.30 -2.83 -14.66
C THR A 107 -5.19 -3.01 -15.69
N ARG A 108 -5.53 -3.68 -16.80
CA ARG A 108 -4.61 -3.91 -17.92
C ARG A 108 -4.86 -2.85 -18.99
N PHE A 109 -3.84 -2.09 -19.36
CA PHE A 109 -3.94 -1.02 -20.35
C PHE A 109 -3.55 -1.48 -21.77
N GLY A 110 -2.96 -2.67 -21.92
CA GLY A 110 -2.54 -3.24 -23.20
C GLY A 110 -1.03 -3.15 -23.42
N LYS A 111 -0.63 -3.38 -24.70
CA LYS A 111 0.76 -3.32 -25.15
C LYS A 111 1.01 -1.98 -25.84
N TYR A 112 2.15 -1.38 -25.56
CA TYR A 112 2.57 -0.07 -26.06
C TYR A 112 4.01 -0.13 -26.54
N THR A 113 4.33 0.76 -27.49
CA THR A 113 5.67 0.99 -28.00
C THR A 113 6.12 2.42 -27.68
N THR A 114 7.37 2.76 -27.98
CA THR A 114 7.89 4.12 -27.81
C THR A 114 7.16 5.17 -28.68
N SER A 115 6.46 4.75 -29.73
CA SER A 115 5.63 5.64 -30.57
C SER A 115 4.31 6.03 -29.90
N ASP A 116 3.87 5.30 -28.85
CA ASP A 116 2.59 5.52 -28.17
C ASP A 116 2.66 6.54 -27.02
N ILE A 117 3.73 7.30 -26.90
CA ILE A 117 3.97 8.24 -25.78
C ILE A 117 2.79 9.19 -25.55
N LYS A 118 2.17 9.71 -26.63
CA LYS A 118 1.01 10.61 -26.51
C LYS A 118 -0.16 9.93 -25.81
N LYS A 119 -0.46 8.69 -26.18
CA LYS A 119 -1.54 7.89 -25.60
C LYS A 119 -1.24 7.53 -24.15
N LEU A 120 0.01 7.19 -23.84
CA LEU A 120 0.45 6.93 -22.47
C LEU A 120 0.30 8.18 -21.58
N LYS A 121 0.66 9.36 -22.07
CA LYS A 121 0.45 10.63 -21.35
C LYS A 121 -1.04 10.90 -21.09
N GLN A 122 -1.93 10.59 -22.03
CA GLN A 122 -3.39 10.72 -21.81
C GLN A 122 -3.87 9.81 -20.68
N HIS A 123 -3.46 8.52 -20.67
CA HIS A 123 -3.80 7.61 -19.58
C HIS A 123 -3.27 8.09 -18.24
N ILE A 124 -2.07 8.63 -18.19
CA ILE A 124 -1.49 9.21 -16.96
C ILE A 124 -2.33 10.39 -16.47
N CYS A 125 -2.76 11.29 -17.35
CA CYS A 125 -3.63 12.41 -16.98
C CYS A 125 -4.99 11.93 -16.45
N GLU A 126 -5.59 10.91 -17.08
CA GLU A 126 -6.85 10.32 -16.63
C GLU A 126 -6.70 9.65 -15.26
N LEU A 127 -5.63 8.90 -15.05
CA LEU A 127 -5.32 8.29 -13.76
C LEU A 127 -5.13 9.33 -12.67
N ASN A 128 -4.41 10.42 -12.97
CA ASN A 128 -4.22 11.53 -12.02
C ASN A 128 -5.55 12.18 -11.63
N LYS A 129 -6.43 12.47 -12.62
CA LYS A 129 -7.77 13.03 -12.37
C LYS A 129 -8.64 12.12 -11.49
N ASN A 130 -8.51 10.80 -11.68
CA ASN A 130 -9.26 9.80 -10.93
C ASN A 130 -8.61 9.43 -9.60
N GLY A 131 -7.56 10.14 -9.17
CA GLY A 131 -6.84 9.87 -7.93
C GLY A 131 -6.16 8.49 -7.90
N CYS A 132 -5.84 7.90 -9.05
CA CYS A 132 -5.13 6.64 -9.12
C CYS A 132 -3.61 6.84 -9.00
N GLU A 133 -2.90 5.85 -8.46
CA GLU A 133 -1.47 5.95 -8.18
C GLU A 133 -0.63 6.17 -9.45
N GLY A 134 -0.91 5.43 -10.53
CA GLY A 134 -0.15 5.55 -11.77
C GLY A 134 -0.11 4.27 -12.59
N LEU A 135 0.97 4.09 -13.34
CA LEU A 135 1.20 2.96 -14.23
C LEU A 135 2.46 2.18 -13.87
N VAL A 136 2.43 0.87 -14.07
CA VAL A 136 3.62 0.02 -14.07
C VAL A 136 3.83 -0.51 -15.49
N PHE A 137 4.99 -0.22 -16.05
CA PHE A 137 5.42 -0.72 -17.36
C PHE A 137 6.30 -1.94 -17.16
N LYS A 138 5.94 -3.03 -17.81
CA LYS A 138 6.73 -4.26 -17.85
C LYS A 138 7.15 -4.52 -19.28
N PRO A 139 8.45 -4.63 -19.59
CA PRO A 139 8.90 -5.06 -20.91
C PRO A 139 8.36 -6.45 -21.24
N THR A 140 8.10 -6.70 -22.53
CA THR A 140 7.72 -8.03 -23.01
C THR A 140 8.90 -8.98 -23.13
N ASP A 141 10.11 -8.43 -23.26
CA ASP A 141 11.35 -9.18 -23.43
C ASP A 141 12.24 -9.13 -22.18
N PRO A 142 12.87 -10.22 -21.79
CA PRO A 142 13.86 -10.23 -20.70
C PRO A 142 15.13 -9.45 -21.05
N PRO A 143 15.85 -8.84 -20.04
CA PRO A 143 15.53 -8.84 -18.63
C PRO A 143 14.45 -7.81 -18.28
N GLU A 144 13.42 -8.25 -17.61
CA GLU A 144 12.28 -7.43 -17.22
C GLU A 144 12.67 -6.34 -16.20
N ARG A 145 12.95 -5.14 -16.69
CA ARG A 145 13.08 -3.96 -15.83
C ARG A 145 11.73 -3.25 -15.78
N MET A 146 11.03 -3.40 -14.65
CA MET A 146 9.80 -2.66 -14.42
C MET A 146 10.09 -1.18 -14.22
N VAL A 147 9.28 -0.33 -14.83
CA VAL A 147 9.26 1.11 -14.60
C VAL A 147 7.90 1.49 -14.01
N LYS A 148 7.92 2.17 -12.87
CA LYS A 148 6.72 2.71 -12.22
C LYS A 148 6.62 4.21 -12.45
N TYR A 149 5.50 4.64 -12.98
CA TYR A 149 5.14 6.05 -13.08
C TYR A 149 4.08 6.39 -12.04
N VAL A 150 4.34 7.37 -11.17
CA VAL A 150 3.42 7.79 -10.11
C VAL A 150 2.86 9.18 -10.44
N THR A 151 1.57 9.39 -10.24
CA THR A 151 0.87 10.66 -10.51
C THR A 151 1.10 11.68 -9.39
N ALA A 152 0.93 12.97 -9.68
CA ALA A 152 1.06 14.04 -8.69
C ALA A 152 -0.02 13.93 -7.60
N GLY A 153 -1.26 13.66 -7.98
CA GLY A 153 -2.37 13.51 -7.03
C GLY A 153 -2.17 12.36 -6.04
N SER A 154 -1.54 11.23 -6.49
CA SER A 154 -1.15 10.17 -5.58
C SER A 154 -0.07 10.63 -4.60
N CYS A 155 0.94 11.39 -5.07
CA CYS A 155 1.97 11.92 -4.18
C CYS A 155 1.38 12.81 -3.07
N PHE A 156 0.43 13.68 -3.40
CA PHE A 156 -0.23 14.53 -2.42
C PHE A 156 -1.09 13.74 -1.45
N ARG A 157 -1.83 12.74 -1.93
CA ARG A 157 -2.62 11.85 -1.07
C ARG A 157 -1.72 11.09 -0.10
N ASP A 158 -0.62 10.50 -0.57
CA ASP A 158 0.35 9.81 0.28
C ASP A 158 0.87 10.74 1.38
N MET A 159 1.29 11.97 1.03
CA MET A 159 1.73 12.96 2.02
C MET A 159 0.61 13.32 2.99
N GLY A 160 -0.64 13.48 2.49
CA GLY A 160 -1.80 13.84 3.30
C GLY A 160 -2.15 12.82 4.39
N VAL A 161 -1.90 11.53 4.13
CA VAL A 161 -2.17 10.47 5.10
C VAL A 161 -0.98 10.05 5.94
N THR A 162 0.25 10.57 5.65
CA THR A 162 1.47 10.14 6.33
C THR A 162 2.23 11.28 7.01
N SER A 163 2.04 12.54 6.63
CA SER A 163 2.84 13.65 7.16
C SER A 163 2.64 13.89 8.66
N HIS A 164 1.49 13.51 9.21
CA HIS A 164 1.26 13.58 10.66
C HIS A 164 2.20 12.66 11.47
N VAL A 165 2.78 11.66 10.84
CA VAL A 165 3.76 10.71 11.42
C VAL A 165 5.04 10.67 10.58
N MET A 166 5.49 11.84 10.11
CA MET A 166 6.58 11.91 9.13
C MET A 166 7.90 11.30 9.59
N VAL A 167 8.16 11.22 10.89
CA VAL A 167 9.39 10.62 11.45
C VAL A 167 9.37 9.08 11.37
N GLU A 168 8.19 8.47 11.24
CA GLU A 168 8.03 7.02 11.05
C GLU A 168 8.46 6.57 9.64
N TYR A 169 8.58 7.50 8.70
CA TYR A 169 8.97 7.26 7.32
C TYR A 169 10.42 7.67 7.07
N PRO A 170 11.13 7.02 6.12
CA PRO A 170 12.43 7.50 5.68
C PRO A 170 12.36 8.95 5.19
N ALA A 171 13.35 9.78 5.50
CA ALA A 171 13.40 11.19 5.09
C ALA A 171 13.21 11.37 3.56
N GLU A 172 13.69 10.42 2.76
CA GLU A 172 13.54 10.40 1.31
C GLU A 172 12.09 10.23 0.83
N PHE A 173 11.20 9.71 1.68
CA PHE A 173 9.80 9.45 1.31
C PHE A 173 9.10 10.74 0.84
N PHE A 174 9.12 11.78 1.65
CA PHE A 174 8.47 13.07 1.34
C PHE A 174 9.18 13.81 0.21
N LYS A 175 10.51 13.83 0.24
CA LYS A 175 11.35 14.39 -0.82
C LYS A 175 11.02 13.81 -2.20
N HIS A 176 10.93 12.48 -2.31
CA HIS A 176 10.62 11.84 -3.59
C HIS A 176 9.22 12.17 -4.07
N ARG A 177 8.23 12.29 -3.17
CA ARG A 177 6.85 12.65 -3.56
C ARG A 177 6.75 14.09 -4.05
N MET A 178 7.42 15.02 -3.38
CA MET A 178 7.47 16.42 -3.83
C MET A 178 8.16 16.53 -5.21
N LEU A 179 9.33 15.91 -5.38
CA LEU A 179 10.03 15.92 -6.67
C LEU A 179 9.19 15.27 -7.76
N ARG A 180 8.53 14.14 -7.49
CA ARG A 180 7.67 13.45 -8.46
C ARG A 180 6.49 14.32 -8.90
N ALA A 181 5.84 15.00 -7.94
CA ALA A 181 4.75 15.92 -8.24
C ALA A 181 5.21 17.10 -9.12
N LEU A 182 6.40 17.65 -8.87
CA LEU A 182 6.97 18.71 -9.70
C LEU A 182 7.37 18.20 -11.10
N PHE A 183 7.94 16.99 -11.20
CA PHE A 183 8.25 16.39 -12.50
C PHE A 183 6.98 16.19 -13.34
N TYR A 184 5.87 15.79 -12.70
CA TYR A 184 4.58 15.68 -13.38
C TYR A 184 4.20 16.99 -14.12
N LEU A 185 4.37 18.16 -13.47
CA LEU A 185 4.09 19.45 -14.11
C LEU A 185 4.95 19.65 -15.38
N LEU A 186 6.27 19.40 -15.27
CA LEU A 186 7.19 19.54 -16.40
C LEU A 186 6.86 18.58 -17.54
N GLU A 187 6.60 17.33 -17.23
CA GLU A 187 6.28 16.28 -18.22
C GLU A 187 4.97 16.54 -18.98
N HIS A 188 4.05 17.26 -18.35
CA HIS A 188 2.74 17.60 -18.93
C HIS A 188 2.61 19.06 -19.35
N ASN A 189 3.69 19.84 -19.29
CA ASN A 189 3.69 21.28 -19.56
C ASN A 189 2.60 22.03 -18.78
N ALA A 190 2.36 21.60 -17.54
CA ALA A 190 1.40 22.21 -16.62
C ALA A 190 2.05 23.32 -15.79
N PRO A 191 1.36 24.44 -15.52
CA PRO A 191 1.92 25.51 -14.69
C PRO A 191 1.95 25.13 -13.20
N LEU A 192 2.91 25.71 -12.48
CA LEU A 192 2.89 25.71 -11.02
C LEU A 192 1.89 26.77 -10.55
N ASP A 193 0.63 26.41 -10.50
CA ASP A 193 -0.46 27.31 -10.16
C ASP A 193 -0.82 27.29 -8.66
N LYS A 194 -1.77 28.17 -8.27
CA LYS A 194 -2.23 28.28 -6.87
C LYS A 194 -2.92 26.99 -6.38
N THR A 195 -3.59 26.26 -7.24
CA THR A 195 -4.28 25.01 -6.89
C THR A 195 -3.26 23.95 -6.50
N PHE A 196 -2.24 23.76 -7.33
CA PHE A 196 -1.16 22.82 -7.05
C PHE A 196 -0.41 23.18 -5.75
N LEU A 197 -0.08 24.46 -5.55
CA LEU A 197 0.59 24.93 -4.33
C LEU A 197 -0.29 24.71 -3.09
N LYS A 198 -1.59 24.94 -3.21
CA LYS A 198 -2.55 24.71 -2.13
C LYS A 198 -2.62 23.20 -1.78
N GLU A 199 -2.81 22.33 -2.76
CA GLU A 199 -2.85 20.87 -2.56
C GLU A 199 -1.56 20.35 -1.92
N ALA A 200 -0.39 20.79 -2.39
CA ALA A 200 0.90 20.43 -1.82
C ALA A 200 1.04 20.89 -0.36
N GLY A 201 0.67 22.15 -0.06
CA GLY A 201 0.70 22.69 1.29
C GLY A 201 -0.27 21.99 2.23
N GLU A 202 -1.52 21.81 1.81
CA GLU A 202 -2.53 21.13 2.62
C GLU A 202 -2.16 19.67 2.91
N SER A 203 -1.63 18.95 1.93
CA SER A 203 -1.24 17.54 2.12
C SER A 203 -0.05 17.37 3.06
N LEU A 204 0.89 18.30 3.07
CA LEU A 204 2.08 18.18 3.90
C LEU A 204 1.90 18.86 5.26
N LEU A 205 1.44 20.11 5.28
CA LEU A 205 1.51 20.95 6.48
C LEU A 205 0.31 20.76 7.40
N HIS A 206 -0.90 20.52 6.86
CA HIS A 206 -2.09 20.42 7.70
C HIS A 206 -2.05 19.22 8.66
N PRO A 207 -1.78 17.97 8.21
CA PRO A 207 -1.69 16.85 9.12
C PRO A 207 -0.49 16.96 10.07
N LEU A 208 0.63 17.50 9.61
CA LEU A 208 1.81 17.74 10.45
C LEU A 208 1.51 18.75 11.56
N TYR A 209 0.82 19.85 11.24
CA TYR A 209 0.40 20.86 12.23
C TYR A 209 -0.46 20.25 13.33
N GLU A 210 -1.42 19.39 12.99
CA GLU A 210 -2.24 18.71 14.00
C GLU A 210 -1.42 17.81 14.92
N SER A 211 -0.38 17.16 14.39
CA SER A 211 0.54 16.36 15.21
C SER A 211 1.42 17.21 16.11
N VAL A 212 1.92 18.34 15.59
CA VAL A 212 2.68 19.30 16.39
C VAL A 212 1.83 19.84 17.54
N LYS A 213 0.57 20.18 17.28
CA LYS A 213 -0.38 20.66 18.28
C LYS A 213 -0.65 19.62 19.36
N LYS A 214 -0.90 18.34 18.98
CA LYS A 214 -1.07 17.24 19.93
C LYS A 214 0.17 17.07 20.81
N ALA A 215 1.32 16.92 20.19
CA ALA A 215 2.57 16.72 20.92
C ALA A 215 2.93 17.89 21.82
N ALA A 216 2.72 19.14 21.39
CA ALA A 216 2.92 20.34 22.23
C ALA A 216 2.05 20.33 23.50
N ASN A 217 0.84 19.74 23.41
CA ASN A 217 -0.03 19.54 24.57
C ASN A 217 0.30 18.29 25.39
N GLY A 218 1.35 17.55 25.06
CA GLY A 218 1.70 16.29 25.74
C GLY A 218 0.85 15.09 25.32
N GLU A 219 0.06 15.22 24.26
CA GLU A 219 -0.80 14.15 23.75
C GLU A 219 -0.03 13.26 22.78
N MET A 220 -0.13 11.92 22.98
CA MET A 220 0.50 10.95 22.07
C MET A 220 -0.08 11.01 20.66
N ILE A 221 0.79 10.99 19.65
CA ILE A 221 0.38 10.87 18.26
C ILE A 221 -0.01 9.42 18.00
N THR A 222 -1.24 9.21 17.52
CA THR A 222 -1.81 7.89 17.31
C THR A 222 -2.51 7.78 15.96
N GLU A 223 -2.55 6.55 15.45
CA GLU A 223 -3.36 6.18 14.28
C GLU A 223 -4.35 5.10 14.66
N GLU A 224 -5.60 5.29 14.29
CA GLU A 224 -6.68 4.33 14.51
C GLU A 224 -6.83 3.41 13.30
N PHE A 225 -6.99 2.12 13.54
CA PHE A 225 -7.21 1.11 12.52
C PHE A 225 -8.45 0.28 12.83
N LYS A 226 -9.15 -0.10 11.76
CA LYS A 226 -10.25 -1.06 11.82
C LYS A 226 -9.97 -2.15 10.81
N VAL A 227 -10.10 -3.41 11.21
CA VAL A 227 -9.83 -4.56 10.33
C VAL A 227 -10.85 -5.66 10.56
N ARG A 228 -11.07 -6.48 9.54
CA ARG A 228 -11.91 -7.69 9.62
C ARG A 228 -11.03 -8.92 9.54
N LEU A 229 -11.27 -9.87 10.45
CA LEU A 229 -10.62 -11.17 10.46
C LEU A 229 -11.67 -12.29 10.45
N ASN A 230 -11.37 -13.40 9.78
CA ASN A 230 -12.26 -14.58 9.77
C ASN A 230 -12.20 -15.35 11.07
N LYS A 231 -11.01 -15.43 11.71
CA LYS A 231 -10.78 -16.26 12.91
C LYS A 231 -10.30 -15.43 14.10
N GLU A 232 -10.95 -15.58 15.25
CA GLU A 232 -10.55 -14.89 16.48
C GLU A 232 -9.09 -15.16 16.88
N ALA A 233 -8.65 -16.41 16.74
CA ALA A 233 -7.28 -16.80 17.09
C ALA A 233 -6.21 -16.02 16.28
N ASN A 234 -6.56 -15.50 15.11
CA ASN A 234 -5.64 -14.72 14.28
C ASN A 234 -5.53 -13.25 14.73
N ILE A 235 -6.42 -12.77 15.60
CA ILE A 235 -6.29 -11.46 16.26
C ILE A 235 -4.99 -11.47 17.08
N LYS A 236 -4.81 -12.45 17.96
CA LYS A 236 -3.59 -12.58 18.76
C LYS A 236 -2.33 -12.66 17.90
N LYS A 237 -2.36 -13.46 16.83
CA LYS A 237 -1.23 -13.57 15.90
C LYS A 237 -0.90 -12.27 15.19
N LEU A 238 -1.90 -11.45 14.86
CA LEU A 238 -1.68 -10.13 14.26
C LEU A 238 -0.93 -9.21 15.21
N PHE A 239 -1.31 -9.15 16.49
CA PHE A 239 -0.61 -8.34 17.50
C PHE A 239 0.78 -8.89 17.83
N GLU A 240 0.98 -10.20 17.87
CA GLU A 240 2.31 -10.81 17.96
C GLU A 240 3.19 -10.45 16.76
N HIS A 241 2.61 -10.36 15.56
CA HIS A 241 3.31 -9.92 14.37
C HIS A 241 3.70 -8.43 14.47
N PHE A 242 2.80 -7.56 14.90
CA PHE A 242 3.11 -6.15 15.16
C PHE A 242 4.27 -6.00 16.15
N HIS A 243 4.22 -6.72 17.26
CA HIS A 243 5.29 -6.69 18.26
C HIS A 243 6.66 -7.12 17.67
N LYS A 244 6.69 -8.20 16.87
CA LYS A 244 7.91 -8.64 16.17
C LYS A 244 8.44 -7.61 15.17
N CYS A 245 7.54 -6.85 14.55
CA CYS A 245 7.87 -5.74 13.64
C CYS A 245 8.18 -4.42 14.37
N LYS A 246 8.21 -4.42 15.72
CA LYS A 246 8.39 -3.23 16.57
C LYS A 246 7.32 -2.15 16.35
N VAL A 247 6.11 -2.56 16.00
CA VAL A 247 4.95 -1.67 15.88
C VAL A 247 4.20 -1.68 17.20
N ASP A 248 4.06 -0.51 17.81
CA ASP A 248 3.32 -0.34 19.07
C ASP A 248 1.81 -0.22 18.79
N ALA A 249 1.15 -1.36 18.71
CA ALA A 249 -0.28 -1.46 18.41
C ALA A 249 -1.03 -2.03 19.61
N ASN A 250 -2.11 -1.37 20.02
CA ASN A 250 -2.92 -1.72 21.17
C ASN A 250 -4.37 -1.98 20.77
N LEU A 251 -4.91 -3.15 21.15
CA LEU A 251 -6.30 -3.52 20.90
C LEU A 251 -7.23 -2.57 21.68
N VAL A 252 -8.19 -1.97 20.97
CA VAL A 252 -9.25 -1.13 21.56
C VAL A 252 -10.52 -1.94 21.74
N SER A 253 -10.98 -2.56 20.66
CA SER A 253 -12.20 -3.36 20.69
C SER A 253 -12.12 -4.56 19.75
N LYS A 254 -12.89 -5.61 20.05
CA LYS A 254 -13.16 -6.70 19.13
C LYS A 254 -14.62 -7.15 19.28
N LYS A 255 -15.29 -7.32 18.13
CA LYS A 255 -16.69 -7.76 18.09
C LYS A 255 -16.93 -8.68 16.91
N LYS A 256 -17.64 -9.78 17.12
CA LYS A 256 -18.08 -10.65 16.02
C LYS A 256 -19.32 -10.06 15.36
N VAL A 257 -19.25 -9.83 14.03
CA VAL A 257 -20.36 -9.35 13.21
C VAL A 257 -20.45 -10.22 11.96
N GLY A 258 -21.53 -10.97 11.83
CA GLY A 258 -21.66 -11.98 10.79
C GLY A 258 -20.54 -13.03 10.89
N ARG A 259 -19.83 -13.24 9.77
CA ARG A 259 -18.71 -14.19 9.75
C ARG A 259 -17.39 -13.61 10.25
N TYR A 260 -17.27 -12.27 10.32
CA TYR A 260 -16.02 -11.61 10.66
C TYR A 260 -15.92 -11.18 12.11
N TRP A 261 -14.68 -11.12 12.60
CA TRP A 261 -14.30 -10.38 13.76
C TRP A 261 -13.87 -8.98 13.34
N HIS A 262 -14.64 -7.97 13.73
CA HIS A 262 -14.27 -6.56 13.59
C HIS A 262 -13.35 -6.19 14.75
N VAL A 263 -12.18 -5.71 14.43
CA VAL A 263 -11.12 -5.40 15.39
C VAL A 263 -10.72 -3.96 15.20
N GLU A 264 -10.78 -3.18 16.27
CA GLU A 264 -10.30 -1.81 16.32
C GLU A 264 -9.04 -1.77 17.17
N PHE A 265 -8.02 -1.09 16.68
CA PHE A 265 -6.78 -0.92 17.41
C PHE A 265 -6.15 0.44 17.11
N VAL A 266 -5.26 0.87 17.99
CA VAL A 266 -4.53 2.12 17.90
C VAL A 266 -3.04 1.80 17.81
N ARG A 267 -2.37 2.41 16.85
CA ARG A 267 -0.91 2.43 16.74
C ARG A 267 -0.39 3.73 17.34
N ARG A 268 0.57 3.64 18.28
CA ARG A 268 1.25 4.82 18.83
C ARG A 268 2.50 5.11 18.00
N CYS A 269 2.62 6.36 17.58
CA CYS A 269 3.73 6.84 16.74
C CYS A 269 4.73 7.58 17.62
N PHE A 270 5.46 6.80 18.41
CA PHE A 270 6.37 7.32 19.42
C PHE A 270 7.54 8.11 18.84
N PRO A 271 8.24 7.69 17.76
CA PRO A 271 9.31 8.48 17.16
C PRO A 271 8.85 9.89 16.73
N SER A 272 7.71 10.01 16.07
CA SER A 272 7.15 11.31 15.67
C SER A 272 6.81 12.17 16.88
N TYR A 273 6.18 11.59 17.90
CA TYR A 273 5.87 12.29 19.14
C TYR A 273 7.14 12.79 19.84
N GLU A 274 8.14 11.93 20.03
CA GLU A 274 9.38 12.26 20.74
C GLU A 274 10.17 13.37 20.04
N VAL A 275 10.31 13.30 18.71
CA VAL A 275 11.03 14.32 17.94
C VAL A 275 10.34 15.68 18.05
N ILE A 276 9.03 15.73 17.88
CA ILE A 276 8.27 16.99 17.99
C ILE A 276 8.37 17.54 19.42
N GLN A 277 8.23 16.71 20.44
CA GLN A 277 8.37 17.13 21.84
C GLN A 277 9.75 17.71 22.16
N LYS A 278 10.82 17.08 21.70
CA LYS A 278 12.18 17.58 21.87
C LYS A 278 12.36 18.96 21.23
N HIS A 279 11.87 19.14 20.01
CA HIS A 279 11.92 20.44 19.32
C HIS A 279 11.09 21.50 20.06
N TRP A 280 9.87 21.16 20.46
CA TRP A 280 8.99 22.09 21.17
C TRP A 280 9.55 22.55 22.51
N SER A 281 10.21 21.66 23.25
CA SER A 281 10.85 21.96 24.54
C SER A 281 12.24 22.60 24.45
N GLY A 282 12.73 22.87 23.24
CA GLY A 282 14.06 23.48 23.04
C GLY A 282 15.24 22.54 23.30
N HIS A 283 15.02 21.22 23.34
CA HIS A 283 16.07 20.22 23.58
C HIS A 283 16.69 19.65 22.30
N SER A 284 16.41 20.22 21.14
CA SER A 284 17.02 19.82 19.89
C SER A 284 17.78 20.97 19.22
N HIS A 285 18.89 20.63 18.60
CA HIS A 285 19.66 21.54 17.76
C HIS A 285 19.21 21.34 16.30
N PHE A 286 19.02 22.44 15.58
CA PHE A 286 18.64 22.45 14.16
C PHE A 286 19.84 22.67 13.23
N ASP A 287 21.04 22.58 13.74
CA ASP A 287 22.28 22.83 13.01
C ASP A 287 22.82 21.60 12.30
#